data_acd9bcec351f2de7b102d55d9ab2384e
#
_entry.id   acd9bcec351f2de7b102d55d9ab2384e
#
_cell.length_a   1.000
_cell.length_b   1.000
_cell.length_c   1.000
_cell.angle_alpha   90.00
_cell.angle_beta   90.00
_cell.angle_gamma   90.00
#
_symmetry.space_group_name_H-M   'P 1'
#
loop_
_entity.id
_entity.type
_entity.pdbx_description
1 polymer ?
#
loop_
_entity_poly.entity_id
_entity_poly.type
_entity_poly.pdbx_seq_one_letter_code
_entity_poly.pdbx_strand_id
1 'polypeptide(L)'
;SSDLINIPFAFYEHFDIDAEGNLYMVGWKNVLCTHVEHPESIVYVPLAEGDSKATPTRVLATSDGVYIGTLGMGLFFYDRQTRNMAHYTSRNNQLPGDFCYNLCRTQDGKILITGDKGVTCFVPSEGTFTTIDLMRNFPSTHIINGCGILVSGEGSIYIGDTKGVTVFSENEFNKTGT
;
A
#
# COMPACT_ATOMS: atom_id res chain seq x y z
N SER A 1 10.08 -33.53 -2.71
CA SER A 1 10.94 -32.91 -1.70
C SER A 1 10.54 -31.46 -1.57
N SER A 2 10.17 -31.05 -0.37
CA SER A 2 9.94 -29.62 -0.10
C SER A 2 11.33 -29.00 0.10
N ASP A 3 11.83 -28.33 -0.91
CA ASP A 3 13.07 -27.58 -0.81
C ASP A 3 12.77 -26.32 0.01
N LEU A 4 13.35 -26.24 1.20
CA LEU A 4 13.34 -25.05 2.02
C LEU A 4 14.18 -23.97 1.33
N ILE A 5 13.51 -22.97 0.77
CA ILE A 5 14.18 -21.81 0.21
C ILE A 5 14.35 -20.81 1.36
N ASN A 6 15.60 -20.61 1.76
CA ASN A 6 15.94 -19.62 2.76
C ASN A 6 16.27 -18.29 2.07
N ILE A 7 15.34 -17.33 2.10
CA ILE A 7 15.60 -15.96 1.67
C ILE A 7 16.38 -15.29 2.81
N PRO A 8 17.67 -14.97 2.62
CA PRO A 8 18.47 -14.38 3.68
C PRO A 8 17.95 -13.00 4.02
N PHE A 9 17.81 -12.72 5.28
CA PHE A 9 17.52 -11.49 6.03
C PHE A 9 16.29 -11.63 6.94
N ALA A 10 16.45 -11.11 8.14
CA ALA A 10 15.50 -11.23 9.23
C ALA A 10 14.29 -10.29 9.06
N PHE A 11 13.13 -10.76 9.45
CA PHE A 11 11.86 -10.03 9.55
C PHE A 11 11.30 -9.47 8.24
N TYR A 12 10.43 -10.28 7.63
CA TYR A 12 9.48 -9.79 6.65
C TYR A 12 8.12 -9.64 7.34
N GLU A 13 7.58 -8.43 7.31
CA GLU A 13 6.32 -8.09 7.99
C GLU A 13 5.11 -8.25 7.07
N HIS A 14 5.32 -8.17 5.76
CA HIS A 14 4.24 -8.25 4.78
C HIS A 14 4.73 -8.81 3.46
N PHE A 15 3.85 -9.57 2.80
CA PHE A 15 4.09 -10.16 1.47
C PHE A 15 2.90 -9.89 0.58
N ASP A 16 3.16 -9.76 -0.70
CA ASP A 16 2.14 -9.85 -1.74
C ASP A 16 2.73 -10.44 -3.01
N ILE A 17 1.88 -11.05 -3.83
CA ILE A 17 2.28 -11.75 -5.04
C ILE A 17 1.35 -11.34 -6.18
N ASP A 18 1.92 -11.08 -7.37
CA ASP A 18 1.13 -10.84 -8.56
C ASP A 18 0.73 -12.16 -9.27
N ALA A 19 -0.13 -12.04 -10.27
CA ALA A 19 -0.62 -13.18 -11.03
C ALA A 19 0.47 -13.91 -11.84
N GLU A 20 1.62 -13.28 -12.06
CA GLU A 20 2.77 -13.82 -12.77
C GLU A 20 3.77 -14.54 -11.86
N GLY A 21 3.55 -14.50 -10.55
CA GLY A 21 4.40 -15.16 -9.56
C GLY A 21 5.54 -14.29 -9.03
N ASN A 22 5.52 -12.97 -9.27
CA ASN A 22 6.48 -12.07 -8.63
C ASN A 22 6.05 -11.82 -7.18
N LEU A 23 6.89 -12.22 -6.26
CA LEU A 23 6.69 -12.11 -4.82
C LEU A 23 7.42 -10.87 -4.31
N TYR A 24 6.69 -9.98 -3.65
CA TYR A 24 7.21 -8.79 -3.02
C TYR A 24 7.16 -8.93 -1.51
N MET A 25 8.21 -8.51 -0.83
CA MET A 25 8.37 -8.69 0.61
C MET A 25 8.86 -7.39 1.26
N VAL A 26 8.15 -6.96 2.30
CA VAL A 26 8.54 -5.82 3.12
C VAL A 26 9.43 -6.28 4.26
N GLY A 27 10.66 -5.80 4.27
CA GLY A 27 11.57 -5.92 5.41
C GLY A 27 11.69 -4.59 6.18
N TRP A 28 12.52 -4.57 7.22
CA TRP A 28 12.67 -3.41 8.11
C TRP A 28 12.95 -2.06 7.39
N LYS A 29 13.74 -2.06 6.33
CA LYS A 29 14.12 -0.83 5.57
C LYS A 29 14.26 -1.10 4.08
N ASN A 30 13.65 -2.15 3.58
CA ASN A 30 13.78 -2.55 2.19
C ASN A 30 12.53 -3.26 1.71
N VAL A 31 12.37 -3.31 0.41
CA VAL A 31 11.44 -4.18 -0.28
C VAL A 31 12.25 -5.07 -1.20
N LEU A 32 11.99 -6.35 -1.12
CA LEU A 32 12.59 -7.37 -1.98
C LEU A 32 11.56 -7.87 -2.98
N CYS A 33 12.03 -8.15 -4.17
CA CYS A 33 11.27 -8.85 -5.19
C CYS A 33 12.00 -10.11 -5.60
N THR A 34 11.28 -11.22 -5.72
CA THR A 34 11.76 -12.46 -6.33
C THR A 34 10.64 -13.11 -7.12
N HIS A 35 10.90 -14.18 -7.82
CA HIS A 35 9.90 -14.98 -8.51
C HIS A 35 9.75 -16.34 -7.84
N VAL A 36 8.50 -16.85 -7.73
CA VAL A 36 8.23 -18.13 -7.02
C VAL A 36 8.93 -19.32 -7.65
N GLU A 37 9.19 -19.29 -8.96
CA GLU A 37 9.94 -20.32 -9.67
C GLU A 37 11.47 -20.15 -9.59
N HIS A 38 11.93 -18.92 -9.24
CA HIS A 38 13.35 -18.55 -9.16
C HIS A 38 13.64 -17.75 -7.89
N PRO A 39 13.39 -18.33 -6.72
CA PRO A 39 13.46 -17.61 -5.44
C PRO A 39 14.88 -17.19 -5.03
N GLU A 40 15.88 -17.75 -5.66
CA GLU A 40 17.30 -17.35 -5.51
C GLU A 40 17.60 -16.01 -6.21
N SER A 41 16.76 -15.60 -7.15
CA SER A 41 16.93 -14.35 -7.93
C SER A 41 16.28 -13.18 -7.20
N ILE A 42 16.97 -12.63 -6.20
CA ILE A 42 16.45 -11.53 -5.37
C ILE A 42 16.86 -10.18 -5.95
N VAL A 43 15.87 -9.29 -6.10
CA VAL A 43 16.06 -7.90 -6.49
C VAL A 43 15.61 -6.98 -5.36
N TYR A 44 16.44 -6.01 -5.02
CA TYR A 44 16.06 -4.95 -4.08
C TYR A 44 15.34 -3.82 -4.83
N VAL A 45 14.13 -3.49 -4.38
CA VAL A 45 13.39 -2.34 -4.89
C VAL A 45 13.93 -1.08 -4.21
N PRO A 46 14.48 -0.11 -4.95
CA PRO A 46 15.07 1.07 -4.36
C PRO A 46 13.98 2.00 -3.80
N LEU A 47 14.04 2.29 -2.50
CA LEU A 47 13.12 3.21 -1.82
C LEU A 47 13.94 4.34 -1.21
N ALA A 48 14.30 5.33 -2.02
CA ALA A 48 15.07 6.47 -1.55
C ALA A 48 14.64 7.74 -2.27
N GLU A 49 14.69 8.87 -1.55
CA GLU A 49 14.63 10.20 -2.12
C GLU A 49 15.92 10.92 -1.66
N GLY A 50 16.87 11.10 -2.57
CA GLY A 50 18.21 11.57 -2.20
C GLY A 50 18.89 10.60 -1.22
N ASP A 51 19.38 11.14 -0.10
CA ASP A 51 20.04 10.35 0.96
C ASP A 51 19.06 9.72 1.96
N SER A 52 17.77 10.04 1.88
CA SER A 52 16.74 9.55 2.79
C SER A 52 16.23 8.20 2.34
N LYS A 53 16.22 7.22 3.25
CA LYS A 53 15.66 5.87 3.02
C LYS A 53 14.28 5.79 3.63
N ALA A 54 13.31 5.32 2.82
CA ALA A 54 11.96 5.07 3.29
C ALA A 54 11.90 3.86 4.25
N THR A 55 10.96 3.92 5.19
CA THR A 55 10.56 2.77 6.00
C THR A 55 9.27 2.21 5.41
N PRO A 56 9.31 1.10 4.66
CA PRO A 56 8.12 0.52 4.05
C PRO A 56 7.20 -0.09 5.11
N THR A 57 5.89 -0.07 4.83
CA THR A 57 4.86 -0.65 5.71
C THR A 57 4.14 -1.81 5.04
N ARG A 58 3.79 -1.64 3.77
CA ARG A 58 2.99 -2.59 2.99
C ARG A 58 3.40 -2.56 1.53
N VAL A 59 3.18 -3.69 0.88
CA VAL A 59 3.25 -3.82 -0.57
C VAL A 59 1.89 -4.25 -1.10
N LEU A 60 1.56 -3.80 -2.30
CA LEU A 60 0.38 -4.21 -3.04
C LEU A 60 0.81 -4.50 -4.48
N ALA A 61 0.88 -5.78 -4.81
CA ALA A 61 1.29 -6.25 -6.12
C ALA A 61 0.18 -6.04 -7.16
N THR A 62 0.56 -5.62 -8.36
CA THR A 62 -0.31 -5.47 -9.52
C THR A 62 0.34 -6.10 -10.76
N SER A 63 -0.40 -6.20 -11.88
CA SER A 63 0.16 -6.67 -13.15
C SER A 63 1.36 -5.85 -13.64
N ASP A 64 1.38 -4.57 -13.33
CA ASP A 64 2.37 -3.63 -13.88
C ASP A 64 3.56 -3.42 -12.93
N GLY A 65 3.41 -3.76 -11.66
CA GLY A 65 4.45 -3.54 -10.66
C GLY A 65 3.92 -3.62 -9.23
N VAL A 66 4.50 -2.85 -8.33
CA VAL A 66 4.15 -2.89 -6.90
C VAL A 66 3.99 -1.48 -6.33
N TYR A 67 2.89 -1.27 -5.62
CA TYR A 67 2.71 -0.10 -4.75
C TYR A 67 3.31 -0.39 -3.37
N ILE A 68 3.98 0.60 -2.80
CA ILE A 68 4.71 0.47 -1.54
C ILE A 68 4.35 1.64 -0.65
N GLY A 69 3.63 1.36 0.44
CA GLY A 69 3.34 2.34 1.50
C GLY A 69 4.55 2.53 2.40
N THR A 70 4.71 3.74 2.94
CA THR A 70 5.84 4.08 3.81
C THR A 70 5.42 4.90 5.02
N LEU A 71 6.27 4.92 6.05
CA LEU A 71 6.14 5.81 7.19
C LEU A 71 6.89 7.12 6.91
N GLY A 72 6.15 8.16 6.54
CA GLY A 72 6.67 9.53 6.40
C GLY A 72 7.27 9.89 5.04
N MET A 73 7.21 8.99 4.04
CA MET A 73 7.65 9.28 2.67
C MET A 73 6.57 9.01 1.61
N GLY A 74 5.30 8.86 2.02
CA GLY A 74 4.18 8.68 1.11
C GLY A 74 4.13 7.29 0.46
N LEU A 75 3.65 7.25 -0.77
CA LEU A 75 3.43 6.06 -1.58
C LEU A 75 4.41 6.02 -2.74
N PHE A 76 5.06 4.89 -2.93
CA PHE A 76 5.86 4.60 -4.12
C PHE A 76 5.13 3.61 -5.02
N PHE A 77 5.37 3.74 -6.32
CA PHE A 77 5.03 2.72 -7.29
C PHE A 77 6.27 2.36 -8.10
N TYR A 78 6.66 1.10 -8.04
CA TYR A 78 7.75 0.55 -8.84
C TYR A 78 7.18 -0.21 -10.03
N ASP A 79 7.41 0.33 -11.22
CA ASP A 79 7.06 -0.31 -12.48
C ASP A 79 8.11 -1.40 -12.80
N ARG A 80 7.64 -2.63 -12.90
CA ARG A 80 8.53 -3.79 -13.10
C ARG A 80 9.16 -3.80 -14.49
N GLN A 81 8.44 -3.37 -15.51
CA GLN A 81 8.90 -3.44 -16.89
C GLN A 81 9.94 -2.35 -17.18
N THR A 82 9.64 -1.13 -16.82
CA THR A 82 10.50 0.03 -17.08
C THR A 82 11.54 0.24 -15.99
N ARG A 83 11.37 -0.37 -14.82
CA ARG A 83 12.15 -0.16 -13.60
C ARG A 83 12.10 1.29 -13.08
N ASN A 84 11.10 2.04 -13.52
CA ASN A 84 10.89 3.40 -13.06
C ASN A 84 10.16 3.40 -11.71
N MET A 85 10.41 4.46 -10.93
CA MET A 85 9.76 4.70 -9.65
C MET A 85 8.92 5.96 -9.75
N ALA A 86 7.61 5.86 -9.52
CA ALA A 86 6.75 7.00 -9.23
C ALA A 86 6.66 7.22 -7.71
N HIS A 87 6.57 8.48 -7.29
CA HIS A 87 6.55 8.87 -5.88
C HIS A 87 5.43 9.88 -5.62
N TYR A 88 4.47 9.50 -4.80
CA TYR A 88 3.29 10.28 -4.43
C TYR A 88 3.42 10.74 -2.98
N THR A 89 3.32 12.05 -2.75
CA THR A 89 3.53 12.67 -1.44
C THR A 89 2.52 13.78 -1.16
N SER A 90 2.47 14.25 0.07
CA SER A 90 1.73 15.47 0.43
C SER A 90 2.35 16.72 -0.19
N ARG A 91 3.64 16.72 -0.47
CA ARG A 91 4.35 17.84 -1.10
C ARG A 91 3.97 18.08 -2.55
N ASN A 92 3.60 17.03 -3.29
CA ASN A 92 3.09 17.14 -4.65
C ASN A 92 1.55 17.18 -4.71
N ASN A 93 0.88 17.37 -3.55
CA ASN A 93 -0.57 17.50 -3.39
C ASN A 93 -1.39 16.26 -3.83
N GLN A 94 -0.78 15.10 -3.84
CA GLN A 94 -1.44 13.86 -4.21
C GLN A 94 -1.96 13.10 -2.98
N LEU A 95 -1.24 13.16 -1.86
CA LEU A 95 -1.66 12.54 -0.61
C LEU A 95 -1.99 13.60 0.45
N PRO A 96 -2.91 13.32 1.38
CA PRO A 96 -3.21 14.22 2.49
C PRO A 96 -2.09 14.24 3.55
N GLY A 97 -1.27 13.19 3.60
CA GLY A 97 -0.13 13.01 4.50
C GLY A 97 0.80 11.91 3.98
N ASP A 98 2.02 11.88 4.50
CA ASP A 98 3.08 10.98 4.01
C ASP A 98 3.18 9.66 4.80
N PHE A 99 2.26 9.41 5.73
CA PHE A 99 2.15 8.15 6.45
C PHE A 99 1.14 7.24 5.75
N CYS A 100 1.62 6.20 5.08
CA CYS A 100 0.81 5.15 4.46
C CYS A 100 0.92 3.88 5.30
N TYR A 101 -0.13 3.54 6.05
CA TYR A 101 -0.10 2.40 6.99
C TYR A 101 -0.46 1.09 6.32
N ASN A 102 -1.45 1.10 5.44
CA ASN A 102 -1.91 -0.10 4.76
C ASN A 102 -2.43 0.21 3.35
N LEU A 103 -2.42 -0.80 2.50
CA LEU A 103 -2.89 -0.74 1.12
C LEU A 103 -3.88 -1.88 0.87
N CYS A 104 -4.92 -1.61 0.08
CA CYS A 104 -5.86 -2.62 -0.37
C CYS A 104 -6.36 -2.27 -1.78
N ARG A 105 -6.61 -3.26 -2.63
CA ARG A 105 -7.18 -3.05 -3.95
C ARG A 105 -8.68 -3.38 -3.93
N THR A 106 -9.47 -2.52 -4.59
CA THR A 106 -10.88 -2.77 -4.88
C THR A 106 -11.03 -3.70 -6.09
N GLN A 107 -12.22 -4.22 -6.31
CA GLN A 107 -12.47 -5.11 -7.46
C GLN A 107 -12.33 -4.39 -8.82
N ASP A 108 -12.63 -3.10 -8.86
CA ASP A 108 -12.51 -2.25 -10.06
C ASP A 108 -11.10 -1.64 -10.23
N GLY A 109 -10.13 -2.09 -9.44
CA GLY A 109 -8.71 -1.76 -9.61
C GLY A 109 -8.26 -0.47 -8.93
N LYS A 110 -9.11 0.20 -8.15
CA LYS A 110 -8.69 1.33 -7.31
C LYS A 110 -7.82 0.85 -6.15
N ILE A 111 -7.05 1.75 -5.59
CA ILE A 111 -6.19 1.48 -4.45
C ILE A 111 -6.62 2.33 -3.26
N LEU A 112 -6.94 1.67 -2.17
CA LEU A 112 -7.23 2.30 -0.91
C LEU A 112 -5.97 2.36 -0.06
N ILE A 113 -5.69 3.54 0.48
CA ILE A 113 -4.50 3.84 1.27
C ILE A 113 -4.98 4.33 2.62
N THR A 114 -4.69 3.62 3.70
CA THR A 114 -4.93 4.14 5.06
C THR A 114 -3.70 4.89 5.56
N GLY A 115 -3.93 5.98 6.26
CA GLY A 115 -2.86 6.82 6.81
C GLY A 115 -3.32 7.63 8.02
N ASP A 116 -2.46 8.51 8.51
CA ASP A 116 -2.73 9.36 9.67
C ASP A 116 -3.83 10.42 9.40
N LYS A 117 -4.18 10.67 8.14
CA LYS A 117 -5.21 11.65 7.73
C LYS A 117 -6.51 11.01 7.27
N GLY A 118 -6.62 9.69 7.30
CA GLY A 118 -7.83 8.98 6.90
C GLY A 118 -7.59 7.91 5.85
N VAL A 119 -8.55 7.76 4.93
CA VAL A 119 -8.48 6.82 3.82
C VAL A 119 -8.47 7.56 2.50
N THR A 120 -7.47 7.30 1.70
CA THR A 120 -7.36 7.84 0.34
C THR A 120 -7.68 6.76 -0.67
N CYS A 121 -8.57 7.06 -1.61
CA CYS A 121 -8.83 6.26 -2.79
C CYS A 121 -8.00 6.84 -3.95
N PHE A 122 -7.13 6.02 -4.51
CA PHE A 122 -6.35 6.33 -5.70
C PHE A 122 -6.88 5.55 -6.89
N VAL A 123 -7.14 6.25 -7.99
CA VAL A 123 -7.54 5.67 -9.28
C VAL A 123 -6.35 5.71 -10.23
N PRO A 124 -5.59 4.62 -10.39
CA PRO A 124 -4.34 4.64 -11.16
C PRO A 124 -4.53 5.05 -12.62
N SER A 125 -5.62 4.61 -13.26
CA SER A 125 -5.93 4.94 -14.67
C SER A 125 -6.17 6.43 -14.93
N GLU A 126 -6.58 7.18 -13.90
CA GLU A 126 -6.89 8.60 -13.97
C GLU A 126 -5.82 9.47 -13.29
N GLY A 127 -4.99 8.86 -12.44
CA GLY A 127 -4.03 9.57 -11.60
C GLY A 127 -4.69 10.41 -10.51
N THR A 128 -5.95 10.12 -10.14
CA THR A 128 -6.74 10.94 -9.20
C THR A 128 -6.72 10.36 -7.79
N PHE A 129 -6.72 11.25 -6.80
CA PHE A 129 -6.74 10.91 -5.38
C PHE A 129 -7.93 11.59 -4.71
N THR A 130 -8.74 10.82 -3.98
CA THR A 130 -9.86 11.32 -3.18
C THR A 130 -9.73 10.80 -1.76
N THR A 131 -9.81 11.69 -0.77
CA THR A 131 -9.59 11.32 0.63
C THR A 131 -10.82 11.53 1.47
N ILE A 132 -11.16 10.54 2.29
CA ILE A 132 -12.12 10.67 3.39
C ILE A 132 -11.34 10.92 4.67
N ASP A 133 -11.54 12.09 5.27
CA ASP A 133 -11.08 12.38 6.62
C ASP A 133 -11.93 11.57 7.61
N LEU A 134 -11.38 10.47 8.09
CA LEU A 134 -12.09 9.60 9.01
C LEU A 134 -12.37 10.28 10.36
N MET A 135 -11.49 11.15 10.82
CA MET A 135 -11.69 11.87 12.08
C MET A 135 -12.92 12.80 12.00
N ARG A 136 -13.17 13.38 10.84
CA ARG A 136 -14.34 14.24 10.60
C ARG A 136 -15.62 13.43 10.42
N ASN A 137 -15.55 12.36 9.61
CA ASN A 137 -16.72 11.57 9.23
C ASN A 137 -17.04 10.45 10.24
N PHE A 138 -16.03 9.94 10.92
CA PHE A 138 -16.10 8.84 11.90
C PHE A 138 -15.22 9.19 13.12
N PRO A 139 -15.65 10.11 14.00
CA PRO A 139 -14.80 10.70 15.04
C PRO A 139 -14.21 9.72 16.08
N SER A 140 -14.79 8.52 16.16
CA SER A 140 -14.29 7.47 17.06
C SER A 140 -13.22 6.58 16.45
N THR A 141 -12.93 6.73 15.14
CA THR A 141 -11.98 5.91 14.41
C THR A 141 -10.56 6.44 14.57
N HIS A 142 -9.65 5.59 15.04
CA HIS A 142 -8.23 5.89 15.16
C HIS A 142 -7.41 4.83 14.46
N ILE A 143 -6.95 5.14 13.25
CA ILE A 143 -6.09 4.25 12.47
C ILE A 143 -4.64 4.46 12.90
N ILE A 144 -3.97 3.36 13.17
CA ILE A 144 -2.52 3.32 13.43
C ILE A 144 -1.84 2.32 12.48
N ASN A 145 -0.54 2.40 12.37
CA ASN A 145 0.23 1.40 11.64
C ASN A 145 -0.04 0.00 12.22
N GLY A 146 -0.36 -0.96 11.34
CA GLY A 146 -0.75 -2.32 11.72
C GLY A 146 -2.26 -2.58 11.73
N CYS A 147 -3.12 -1.55 11.71
CA CYS A 147 -4.55 -1.74 11.49
C CYS A 147 -4.82 -2.24 10.08
N GLY A 148 -5.66 -3.29 9.97
CA GLY A 148 -6.02 -3.89 8.68
C GLY A 148 -7.01 -3.05 7.89
N ILE A 149 -7.02 -3.25 6.57
CA ILE A 149 -8.07 -2.81 5.66
C ILE A 149 -8.49 -3.97 4.76
N LEU A 150 -9.78 -4.07 4.50
CA LEU A 150 -10.37 -5.07 3.62
C LEU A 150 -11.50 -4.44 2.82
N VAL A 151 -11.66 -4.85 1.57
CA VAL A 151 -12.81 -4.51 0.73
C VAL A 151 -13.57 -5.80 0.42
N SER A 152 -14.89 -5.81 0.70
CA SER A 152 -15.76 -6.93 0.33
C SER A 152 -16.12 -6.89 -1.15
N GLY A 153 -16.62 -8.02 -1.67
CA GLY A 153 -17.13 -8.11 -3.03
C GLY A 153 -18.34 -7.21 -3.34
N GLU A 154 -18.98 -6.66 -2.30
CA GLU A 154 -20.12 -5.73 -2.43
C GLU A 154 -19.71 -4.25 -2.28
N GLY A 155 -18.39 -3.96 -2.23
CA GLY A 155 -17.87 -2.59 -2.10
C GLY A 155 -17.96 -2.01 -0.69
N SER A 156 -18.12 -2.85 0.34
CA SER A 156 -17.98 -2.41 1.72
C SER A 156 -16.51 -2.42 2.14
N ILE A 157 -16.07 -1.32 2.72
CA ILE A 157 -14.70 -1.13 3.22
C ILE A 157 -14.72 -1.33 4.73
N TYR A 158 -13.86 -2.21 5.21
CA TYR A 158 -13.66 -2.52 6.63
C TYR A 158 -12.27 -2.04 7.04
N ILE A 159 -12.20 -1.21 8.05
CA ILE A 159 -10.95 -0.71 8.59
C ILE A 159 -10.86 -1.04 10.07
N GLY A 160 -9.84 -1.80 10.43
CA GLY A 160 -9.49 -2.00 11.83
C GLY A 160 -9.00 -0.68 12.44
N ASP A 161 -9.39 -0.42 13.67
CA ASP A 161 -8.91 0.71 14.45
C ASP A 161 -8.63 0.28 15.90
N THR A 162 -8.18 1.20 16.73
CA THR A 162 -7.82 0.91 18.13
C THR A 162 -9.02 0.55 19.02
N LYS A 163 -10.25 0.70 18.53
CA LYS A 163 -11.49 0.46 19.30
C LYS A 163 -12.37 -0.62 18.67
N GLY A 164 -12.09 -1.03 17.42
CA GLY A 164 -12.91 -2.01 16.74
C GLY A 164 -12.74 -2.00 15.23
N VAL A 165 -13.83 -1.99 14.50
CA VAL A 165 -13.86 -1.96 13.04
C VAL A 165 -14.83 -0.88 12.56
N THR A 166 -14.34 0.04 11.76
CA THR A 166 -15.16 1.01 11.04
C THR A 166 -15.55 0.44 9.68
N VAL A 167 -16.83 0.54 9.33
CA VAL A 167 -17.36 0.05 8.05
C VAL A 167 -18.07 1.17 7.30
N PHE A 168 -17.75 1.32 6.02
CA PHE A 168 -18.43 2.27 5.14
C PHE A 168 -18.41 1.77 3.68
N SER A 169 -19.22 2.39 2.81
CA SER A 169 -19.27 2.06 1.39
C SER A 169 -18.24 2.84 0.59
N GLU A 170 -17.72 2.27 -0.49
CA GLU A 170 -16.90 2.98 -1.49
C GLU A 170 -17.58 4.25 -2.02
N ASN A 171 -18.93 4.29 -2.02
CA ASN A 171 -19.68 5.46 -2.46
C ASN A 171 -19.45 6.72 -1.59
N GLU A 172 -18.89 6.58 -0.39
CA GLU A 172 -18.55 7.75 0.44
C GLU A 172 -17.47 8.62 -0.23
N PHE A 173 -16.58 8.06 -1.05
CA PHE A 173 -15.60 8.83 -1.81
C PHE A 173 -16.24 9.74 -2.86
N ASN A 174 -17.44 9.41 -3.36
CA ASN A 174 -18.16 10.21 -4.32
C ASN A 174 -18.84 11.43 -3.68
N LYS A 175 -19.03 11.43 -2.35
CA LYS A 175 -19.69 12.52 -1.61
C LYS A 175 -18.73 13.64 -1.18
N THR A 176 -17.43 13.40 -1.25
CA THR A 176 -16.41 14.36 -0.80
C THR A 176 -15.98 15.36 -1.87
N GLY A 177 -16.52 15.27 -3.08
CA GLY A 177 -16.21 16.12 -4.24
C GLY A 177 -17.06 17.38 -4.39
N THR A 178 -17.71 17.87 -3.32
CA THR A 178 -18.46 19.13 -3.32
C THR A 178 -17.94 20.10 -2.28
#